data_c0a9e62bd22bbe760ec8fc49e2f1658d
#
_entry.id   c0a9e62bd22bbe760ec8fc49e2f1658d
#
_cell.length_a   1.000
_cell.length_b   1.000
_cell.length_c   1.000
_cell.angle_alpha   90.00
_cell.angle_beta   90.00
_cell.angle_gamma   90.00
#
_symmetry.space_group_name_H-M   'P 1'
#
loop_
_entity.id
_entity.type
_entity.pdbx_description
1 polymer ?
#
loop_
_entity_poly.entity_id
_entity_poly.type
_entity_poly.pdbx_seq_one_letter_code
_entity_poly.pdbx_strand_id
1 'polypeptide(L)'
;MAERVMLGLGEFRFEIATAAYQKFSLNQSWRWPEQARINRDPALQFVGRNVGEIELDGVIYPGFKGGLGQLEAMRSLADAGKPLQLVDGLGRIWGGWVITEIGDTRTVFADDGQPRKLEFRIKLKAYGEDQP
;
A
#
# COMPACT_ATOMS: atom_id res chain seq x y z
N MET A 1 -20.09 15.80 -11.53
CA MET A 1 -19.19 14.79 -12.08
C MET A 1 -18.45 14.08 -10.96
N ALA A 2 -18.42 12.77 -11.03
CA ALA A 2 -17.78 12.00 -9.98
C ALA A 2 -16.27 12.14 -10.05
N GLU A 3 -15.64 12.09 -8.90
CA GLU A 3 -14.20 12.14 -8.84
C GLU A 3 -13.63 10.82 -9.29
N ARG A 4 -12.45 10.88 -9.85
CA ARG A 4 -11.81 9.69 -10.36
C ARG A 4 -11.09 8.98 -9.24
N VAL A 5 -11.45 7.73 -9.02
CA VAL A 5 -10.84 6.90 -7.99
C VAL A 5 -9.73 6.10 -8.63
N MET A 6 -8.51 6.24 -8.10
CA MET A 6 -7.36 5.51 -8.62
C MET A 6 -7.27 4.14 -7.99
N LEU A 7 -7.68 4.01 -6.74
CA LEU A 7 -7.52 2.77 -6.01
C LEU A 7 -8.37 2.82 -4.76
N GLY A 8 -9.00 1.72 -4.41
CA GLY A 8 -9.74 1.62 -3.17
C GLY A 8 -9.10 0.62 -2.23
N LEU A 9 -8.96 1.00 -0.98
CA LEU A 9 -8.42 0.14 0.06
C LEU A 9 -9.40 0.15 1.21
N GLY A 10 -10.21 -0.91 1.29
CA GLY A 10 -11.32 -0.89 2.22
C GLY A 10 -12.24 0.27 1.91
N GLU A 11 -12.46 1.10 2.90
CA GLU A 11 -13.32 2.27 2.70
C GLU A 11 -12.58 3.50 2.23
N PHE A 12 -11.26 3.45 2.20
CA PHE A 12 -10.46 4.59 1.78
C PHE A 12 -10.28 4.55 0.27
N ARG A 13 -10.39 5.72 -0.35
CA ARG A 13 -10.23 5.84 -1.80
C ARG A 13 -9.12 6.82 -2.11
N PHE A 14 -8.19 6.37 -2.94
CA PHE A 14 -7.14 7.24 -3.46
C PHE A 14 -7.68 7.92 -4.70
N GLU A 15 -7.97 9.20 -4.58
CA GLU A 15 -8.54 9.98 -5.66
C GLU A 15 -7.54 11.01 -6.13
N ILE A 16 -7.63 11.35 -7.41
CA ILE A 16 -6.70 12.30 -7.98
C ILE A 16 -6.76 13.63 -7.24
N ALA A 17 -7.95 14.04 -6.81
CA ALA A 17 -8.11 15.35 -6.19
C ALA A 17 -7.67 15.38 -4.74
N THR A 18 -7.59 14.25 -4.05
CA THR A 18 -7.35 14.27 -2.60
C THR A 18 -6.04 13.62 -2.19
N ALA A 19 -5.81 12.39 -2.60
CA ALA A 19 -4.64 11.65 -2.15
C ALA A 19 -4.15 10.77 -3.28
N ALA A 20 -3.65 11.41 -4.33
CA ALA A 20 -3.19 10.68 -5.50
C ALA A 20 -1.85 10.03 -5.21
N TYR A 21 -1.77 8.72 -5.41
CA TYR A 21 -0.47 8.10 -5.35
C TYR A 21 0.21 8.28 -6.71
N GLN A 22 1.53 8.39 -6.66
CA GLN A 22 2.32 8.61 -7.87
C GLN A 22 3.15 7.40 -8.23
N LYS A 23 3.27 6.45 -7.32
CA LYS A 23 4.09 5.29 -7.56
C LYS A 23 3.44 4.10 -6.89
N PHE A 24 3.32 3.03 -7.64
CA PHE A 24 2.76 1.77 -7.16
C PHE A 24 3.81 0.71 -7.41
N SER A 25 4.32 0.11 -6.35
CA SER A 25 5.34 -0.92 -6.47
C SER A 25 4.80 -2.23 -5.91
N LEU A 26 4.82 -3.26 -6.72
CA LEU A 26 4.40 -4.58 -6.30
C LEU A 26 5.61 -5.48 -6.28
N ASN A 27 5.84 -6.14 -5.16
CA ASN A 27 6.96 -7.03 -5.00
C ASN A 27 6.45 -8.41 -4.63
N GLN A 28 6.78 -9.38 -5.43
CA GLN A 28 6.39 -10.77 -5.19
C GLN A 28 7.62 -11.63 -5.29
N SER A 29 7.67 -12.69 -4.49
CA SER A 29 8.78 -13.61 -4.55
C SER A 29 8.28 -15.02 -4.27
N TRP A 30 9.09 -15.98 -4.69
CA TRP A 30 8.76 -17.39 -4.54
C TRP A 30 9.94 -18.08 -3.90
N ARG A 31 9.65 -19.12 -3.12
CA ARG A 31 10.69 -19.81 -2.37
C ARG A 31 11.08 -21.08 -3.08
N TRP A 32 12.37 -21.15 -3.37
CA TRP A 32 13.00 -22.31 -4.00
C TRP A 32 14.22 -22.69 -3.19
N PRO A 33 14.06 -23.27 -2.00
CA PRO A 33 15.25 -23.64 -1.21
C PRO A 33 16.04 -24.71 -1.92
N GLU A 34 17.34 -24.67 -1.70
CA GLU A 34 18.23 -25.65 -2.24
C GLU A 34 18.30 -26.84 -1.31
N GLN A 35 18.34 -28.01 -1.91
CA GLN A 35 18.55 -29.23 -1.15
C GLN A 35 19.82 -29.88 -1.63
N ALA A 36 20.74 -30.13 -0.70
CA ALA A 36 22.02 -30.77 -1.04
C ALA A 36 21.77 -32.19 -1.51
N ARG A 37 22.54 -32.60 -2.52
CA ARG A 37 22.47 -33.95 -3.03
C ARG A 37 23.89 -34.50 -3.14
N ILE A 38 24.02 -35.77 -2.81
CA ILE A 38 25.35 -36.41 -2.83
C ILE A 38 25.80 -36.54 -4.28
N ASN A 39 26.97 -36.00 -4.58
CA ASN A 39 27.61 -36.11 -5.90
C ASN A 39 26.79 -35.52 -7.02
N ARG A 40 25.98 -34.51 -6.70
CA ARG A 40 25.17 -33.79 -7.69
C ARG A 40 25.07 -32.34 -7.31
N ASP A 41 24.71 -31.53 -8.28
CA ASP A 41 24.36 -30.14 -7.98
C ASP A 41 23.19 -30.10 -7.05
N PRO A 42 23.11 -29.06 -6.20
CA PRO A 42 21.92 -28.90 -5.34
C PRO A 42 20.65 -28.82 -6.16
N ALA A 43 19.60 -29.41 -5.62
CA ALA A 43 18.30 -29.36 -6.27
C ALA A 43 17.49 -28.20 -5.68
N LEU A 44 16.73 -27.53 -6.54
CA LEU A 44 15.78 -26.52 -6.09
C LEU A 44 14.42 -27.16 -5.97
N GLN A 45 13.74 -26.84 -4.89
CA GLN A 45 12.42 -27.38 -4.65
C GLN A 45 11.45 -26.24 -4.43
N PHE A 46 10.37 -26.20 -5.19
CA PHE A 46 9.39 -25.16 -5.05
C PHE A 46 8.60 -25.38 -3.76
N VAL A 47 8.62 -24.40 -2.87
CA VAL A 47 7.92 -24.49 -1.61
C VAL A 47 6.66 -23.63 -1.62
N GLY A 48 6.66 -22.55 -2.39
CA GLY A 48 5.49 -21.71 -2.44
C GLY A 48 5.84 -20.27 -2.63
N ARG A 49 4.82 -19.44 -2.61
CA ARG A 49 4.95 -18.01 -2.79
C ARG A 49 5.06 -17.33 -1.44
N ASN A 50 5.97 -16.38 -1.35
CA ASN A 50 6.02 -15.52 -0.18
C ASN A 50 4.86 -14.53 -0.24
N VAL A 51 4.58 -13.91 0.90
CA VAL A 51 3.54 -12.90 0.97
C VAL A 51 3.94 -11.74 0.07
N GLY A 52 3.01 -11.29 -0.78
CA GLY A 52 3.26 -10.15 -1.64
C GLY A 52 3.25 -8.85 -0.87
N GLU A 53 3.95 -7.85 -1.39
CA GLU A 53 4.02 -6.55 -0.76
C GLU A 53 3.77 -5.47 -1.80
N ILE A 54 3.04 -4.44 -1.38
CA ILE A 54 2.79 -3.28 -2.22
C ILE A 54 3.23 -2.05 -1.47
N GLU A 55 3.84 -1.13 -2.18
CA GLU A 55 4.22 0.15 -1.63
C GLU A 55 3.63 1.25 -2.51
N LEU A 56 2.91 2.17 -1.88
CA LEU A 56 2.31 3.31 -2.56
C LEU A 56 2.97 4.58 -2.07
N ASP A 57 3.42 5.41 -2.99
CA ASP A 57 3.98 6.72 -2.68
C ASP A 57 3.13 7.79 -3.35
N GLY A 58 2.88 8.87 -2.66
CA GLY A 58 2.09 9.94 -3.23
C GLY A 58 2.32 11.25 -2.51
N VAL A 59 1.57 12.27 -2.93
CA VAL A 59 1.70 13.61 -2.39
C VAL A 59 0.33 14.15 -2.07
N ILE A 60 0.23 14.83 -0.94
CA ILE A 60 -0.97 15.56 -0.54
C ILE A 60 -0.59 17.02 -0.34
N TYR A 61 -1.40 17.92 -0.88
CA TYR A 61 -1.24 19.34 -0.67
C TYR A 61 -2.34 19.81 0.27
N PRO A 62 -2.04 19.97 1.57
CA PRO A 62 -3.12 20.26 2.53
C PRO A 62 -3.91 21.54 2.26
N GLY A 63 -3.32 22.46 1.51
CA GLY A 63 -4.05 23.68 1.18
C GLY A 63 -5.12 23.49 0.14
N PHE A 64 -5.16 22.32 -0.47
CA PHE A 64 -6.16 21.99 -1.46
C PHE A 64 -7.17 21.02 -0.86
N LYS A 65 -7.59 20.06 -1.66
CA LYS A 65 -8.50 19.04 -1.17
C LYS A 65 -7.72 17.97 -0.45
N GLY A 66 -8.35 17.28 0.46
CA GLY A 66 -7.78 16.16 1.15
C GLY A 66 -7.19 16.53 2.49
N GLY A 67 -6.23 17.42 2.50
CA GLY A 67 -5.62 17.86 3.73
C GLY A 67 -5.03 16.74 4.56
N LEU A 68 -4.74 17.06 5.82
CA LEU A 68 -4.16 16.09 6.74
C LEU A 68 -5.14 15.00 7.14
N GLY A 69 -6.42 15.24 6.97
CA GLY A 69 -7.43 14.24 7.30
C GLY A 69 -7.30 12.97 6.49
N GLN A 70 -6.69 13.06 5.30
CA GLN A 70 -6.49 11.86 4.50
C GLN A 70 -5.54 10.88 5.20
N LEU A 71 -4.47 11.40 5.78
CA LEU A 71 -3.55 10.54 6.53
C LEU A 71 -4.18 9.95 7.77
N GLU A 72 -5.00 10.75 8.45
CA GLU A 72 -5.67 10.24 9.64
C GLU A 72 -6.63 9.13 9.29
N ALA A 73 -7.33 9.25 8.16
CA ALA A 73 -8.21 8.19 7.70
C ALA A 73 -7.42 6.92 7.40
N MET A 74 -6.25 7.06 6.76
CA MET A 74 -5.41 5.91 6.48
C MET A 74 -4.93 5.24 7.77
N ARG A 75 -4.54 6.05 8.75
CA ARG A 75 -4.06 5.49 10.02
C ARG A 75 -5.17 4.81 10.79
N SER A 76 -6.39 5.33 10.68
CA SER A 76 -7.52 4.67 11.32
C SER A 76 -7.75 3.29 10.76
N LEU A 77 -7.60 3.15 9.45
CA LEU A 77 -7.74 1.83 8.83
C LEU A 77 -6.64 0.89 9.32
N ALA A 78 -5.43 1.40 9.44
CA ALA A 78 -4.33 0.57 9.93
C ALA A 78 -4.53 0.16 11.38
N ASP A 79 -5.03 1.08 12.20
CA ASP A 79 -5.26 0.81 13.61
C ASP A 79 -6.37 -0.23 13.83
N ALA A 80 -7.27 -0.35 12.88
CA ALA A 80 -8.36 -1.31 13.01
C ALA A 80 -7.86 -2.75 13.01
N GLY A 81 -6.68 -3.00 12.43
CA GLY A 81 -6.08 -4.31 12.46
C GLY A 81 -6.81 -5.36 11.67
N LYS A 82 -7.47 -4.97 10.61
CA LYS A 82 -8.27 -5.89 9.81
C LYS A 82 -7.76 -5.91 8.39
N PRO A 83 -7.88 -7.05 7.70
CA PRO A 83 -7.59 -7.07 6.27
C PRO A 83 -8.54 -6.15 5.51
N LEU A 84 -8.00 -5.49 4.51
CA LEU A 84 -8.77 -4.56 3.69
C LEU A 84 -8.76 -5.05 2.26
N GLN A 85 -9.89 -4.94 1.59
CA GLN A 85 -9.96 -5.35 0.20
C GLN A 85 -9.36 -4.26 -0.69
N LEU A 86 -8.48 -4.65 -1.57
CA LEU A 86 -7.81 -3.74 -2.48
C LEU A 86 -8.42 -3.88 -3.87
N VAL A 87 -8.87 -2.75 -4.42
CA VAL A 87 -9.48 -2.71 -5.75
C VAL A 87 -8.83 -1.57 -6.51
N ASP A 88 -8.34 -1.84 -7.71
CA ASP A 88 -7.71 -0.77 -8.49
C ASP A 88 -8.75 0.04 -9.25
N GLY A 89 -8.28 1.09 -9.93
CA GLY A 89 -9.19 1.99 -10.63
C GLY A 89 -9.90 1.38 -11.81
N LEU A 90 -9.45 0.22 -12.25
CA LEU A 90 -10.09 -0.49 -13.35
C LEU A 90 -11.09 -1.53 -12.86
N GLY A 91 -11.27 -1.63 -11.56
CA GLY A 91 -12.20 -2.56 -10.98
C GLY A 91 -11.63 -3.92 -10.67
N ARG A 92 -10.32 -4.10 -10.86
CA ARG A 92 -9.70 -5.39 -10.56
C ARG A 92 -9.59 -5.56 -9.04
N ILE A 93 -9.99 -6.72 -8.56
CA ILE A 93 -9.94 -7.03 -7.15
C ILE A 93 -8.64 -7.74 -6.85
N TRP A 94 -7.86 -7.17 -5.92
CA TRP A 94 -6.56 -7.72 -5.55
C TRP A 94 -6.62 -8.58 -4.30
N GLY A 95 -7.79 -8.67 -3.66
CA GLY A 95 -7.94 -9.47 -2.45
C GLY A 95 -7.68 -8.68 -1.19
N GLY A 96 -7.41 -9.39 -0.11
CA GLY A 96 -7.22 -8.78 1.19
C GLY A 96 -5.77 -8.39 1.42
N TRP A 97 -5.57 -7.21 1.99
CA TRP A 97 -4.26 -6.66 2.28
C TRP A 97 -4.30 -5.99 3.64
N VAL A 98 -3.17 -5.97 4.31
CA VAL A 98 -3.06 -5.28 5.59
C VAL A 98 -2.04 -4.17 5.46
N ILE A 99 -2.27 -3.08 6.18
CA ILE A 99 -1.34 -1.97 6.20
C ILE A 99 -0.29 -2.26 7.25
N THR A 100 0.97 -2.28 6.84
CA THR A 100 2.05 -2.56 7.78
C THR A 100 2.82 -1.33 8.17
N GLU A 101 2.77 -0.27 7.34
CA GLU A 101 3.53 0.92 7.65
C GLU A 101 2.94 2.10 6.90
N ILE A 102 2.85 3.23 7.58
CA ILE A 102 2.49 4.51 6.96
C ILE A 102 3.52 5.52 7.39
N GLY A 103 4.18 6.12 6.40
CA GLY A 103 5.14 7.18 6.67
C GLY A 103 4.71 8.44 5.96
N ASP A 104 5.09 9.59 6.52
CA ASP A 104 4.86 10.85 5.83
C ASP A 104 6.01 11.79 6.10
N THR A 105 6.28 12.63 5.11
CA THR A 105 7.30 13.66 5.20
C THR A 105 6.63 14.97 4.84
N ARG A 106 6.77 15.96 5.70
CA ARG A 106 6.12 17.25 5.52
C ARG A 106 7.15 18.30 5.22
N THR A 107 6.91 19.07 4.19
CA THR A 107 7.84 20.10 3.75
C THR A 107 7.06 21.34 3.35
N VAL A 108 7.79 22.42 3.12
CA VAL A 108 7.21 23.69 2.70
C VAL A 108 6.16 24.15 3.70
N PHE A 109 6.63 24.75 4.78
CA PHE A 109 5.75 25.17 5.86
C PHE A 109 5.30 26.61 5.69
N ALA A 110 4.06 26.87 6.09
CA ALA A 110 3.58 28.25 6.21
C ALA A 110 4.14 28.86 7.49
N ASP A 111 3.91 30.18 7.65
CA ASP A 111 4.45 30.89 8.79
C ASP A 111 3.92 30.35 10.11
N ASP A 112 2.71 29.78 10.10
CA ASP A 112 2.11 29.25 11.31
C ASP A 112 2.52 27.81 11.58
N GLY A 113 3.43 27.26 10.78
CA GLY A 113 3.92 25.92 11.00
C GLY A 113 3.14 24.84 10.28
N GLN A 114 2.11 25.18 9.56
CA GLN A 114 1.36 24.17 8.83
C GLN A 114 2.10 23.75 7.57
N PRO A 115 2.18 22.45 7.29
CA PRO A 115 2.86 22.01 6.07
C PRO A 115 2.00 22.30 4.84
N ARG A 116 2.65 22.65 3.75
CA ARG A 116 1.97 22.87 2.48
C ARG A 116 2.14 21.70 1.52
N LYS A 117 3.08 20.83 1.80
CA LYS A 117 3.32 19.66 0.99
C LYS A 117 3.60 18.48 1.91
N LEU A 118 3.00 17.37 1.60
CA LEU A 118 3.12 16.18 2.41
C LEU A 118 3.30 15.00 1.48
N GLU A 119 4.40 14.28 1.64
CA GLU A 119 4.67 13.08 0.88
C GLU A 119 4.36 11.89 1.77
N PHE A 120 3.60 10.95 1.26
CA PHE A 120 3.21 9.79 2.05
C PHE A 120 3.70 8.51 1.40
N ARG A 121 3.86 7.50 2.23
CA ARG A 121 4.20 6.16 1.80
C ARG A 121 3.40 5.18 2.61
N ILE A 122 2.77 4.24 1.92
CA ILE A 122 1.98 3.20 2.57
C ILE A 122 2.53 1.86 2.14
N LYS A 123 2.81 0.99 3.08
CA LYS A 123 3.26 -0.37 2.79
C LYS A 123 2.16 -1.34 3.16
N LEU A 124 1.88 -2.25 2.25
CA LEU A 124 0.85 -3.25 2.41
C LEU A 124 1.44 -4.63 2.23
N LYS A 125 0.89 -5.59 2.96
CA LYS A 125 1.21 -6.99 2.74
C LYS A 125 -0.06 -7.74 2.42
N ALA A 126 0.06 -8.71 1.52
CA ALA A 126 -1.08 -9.55 1.22
C ALA A 126 -1.47 -10.31 2.49
N TYR A 127 -2.75 -10.34 2.75
CA TYR A 127 -3.26 -11.11 3.88
C TYR A 127 -3.28 -12.55 3.47
N GLY A 128 -2.32 -13.30 3.98
CA GLY A 128 -2.12 -14.67 3.54
C GLY A 128 -3.08 -15.63 4.17
N GLU A 129 -4.30 -15.23 4.26
CA GLU A 129 -5.24 -16.09 4.90
C GLU A 129 -5.60 -17.25 4.01
N ASP A 130 -6.17 -18.22 4.61
CA ASP A 130 -6.55 -19.41 3.89
C ASP A 130 -7.81 -19.19 3.13
N GLN A 131 -8.16 -18.00 2.95
CA GLN A 131 -9.30 -17.67 2.18
C GLN A 131 -10.49 -18.40 2.66
N PRO A 132 -10.99 -18.03 3.75
CA PRO A 132 -12.28 -18.63 4.05
C PRO A 132 -13.26 -18.34 2.94
#